data_95c3fe686e1b44a10539acb89f532a8d
#
_entry.id   95c3fe686e1b44a10539acb89f532a8d
#
_cell.length_a   1.000
_cell.length_b   1.000
_cell.length_c   1.000
_cell.angle_alpha   90.00
_cell.angle_beta   90.00
_cell.angle_gamma   90.00
#
_symmetry.space_group_name_H-M   'P 1'
#
loop_
_entity.id
_entity.type
_entity.pdbx_description
1 polymer ?
#
loop_
_entity_poly.entity_id
_entity_poly.type
_entity_poly.pdbx_seq_one_letter_code
_entity_poly.pdbx_strand_id
1 'polypeptide(L)' 'MEDIKYGYIKIKLAELIEEKGISKNKLSHRAEMQRTQINQYCNNTVSRLDTAVLARICTALDCRIEDLLEFVPCDETSD' A
#
# COMPACT_ATOMS: atom_id res chain seq x y z
N MET A 1 -3.70 -27.05 21.27
CA MET A 1 -2.86 -26.19 20.46
C MET A 1 -3.59 -24.92 20.09
N GLU A 2 -2.95 -23.83 20.30
CA GLU A 2 -3.58 -22.58 20.00
C GLU A 2 -3.26 -22.12 18.62
N ASP A 3 -4.23 -21.53 17.97
CA ASP A 3 -4.00 -20.95 16.66
C ASP A 3 -3.39 -19.59 16.83
N ILE A 4 -2.34 -19.34 16.10
CA ILE A 4 -1.75 -18.03 16.07
C ILE A 4 -2.47 -17.21 15.04
N LYS A 5 -2.96 -16.07 15.45
CA LYS A 5 -3.63 -15.17 14.55
C LYS A 5 -2.69 -14.05 14.19
N TYR A 6 -2.66 -13.75 12.92
CA TYR A 6 -1.71 -12.77 12.40
C TYR A 6 -2.43 -11.49 12.02
N GLY A 7 -1.74 -10.40 12.19
CA GLY A 7 -2.18 -9.16 11.59
C GLY A 7 -1.89 -9.18 10.10
N TYR A 8 -1.93 -8.01 9.50
CA TYR A 8 -1.70 -7.92 8.06
C TYR A 8 -1.05 -6.59 7.73
N ILE A 9 -0.52 -6.51 6.51
CA ILE A 9 0.08 -5.29 6.02
C ILE A 9 -0.96 -4.58 5.16
N LYS A 10 -1.25 -3.34 5.53
CA LYS A 10 -2.20 -2.52 4.80
C LYS A 10 -1.43 -1.56 3.90
N ILE A 11 -1.84 -1.47 2.65
CA ILE A 11 -1.28 -0.53 1.71
C ILE A 11 -2.16 0.70 1.70
N LYS A 12 -1.59 1.85 2.01
CA LYS A 12 -2.36 3.08 2.15
C LYS A 12 -2.27 3.95 0.91
N LEU A 13 -2.13 3.34 -0.26
CA LEU A 13 -1.97 4.10 -1.48
C LEU A 13 -3.19 4.94 -1.81
N ALA A 14 -4.39 4.37 -1.63
CA ALA A 14 -5.61 5.11 -1.93
C ALA A 14 -5.70 6.37 -1.09
N GLU A 15 -5.41 6.24 0.20
CA GLU A 15 -5.44 7.39 1.10
C GLU A 15 -4.37 8.40 0.73
N LEU A 16 -3.18 7.93 0.36
CA LEU A 16 -2.08 8.81 0.04
C LEU A 16 -2.36 9.65 -1.20
N ILE A 17 -2.84 9.02 -2.27
CA ILE A 17 -3.08 9.78 -3.48
C ILE A 17 -4.21 10.79 -3.29
N GLU A 18 -5.19 10.44 -2.47
CA GLU A 18 -6.26 11.37 -2.16
C GLU A 18 -5.72 12.53 -1.34
N GLU A 19 -4.92 12.24 -0.35
CA GLU A 19 -4.35 13.26 0.51
C GLU A 19 -3.46 14.21 -0.28
N LYS A 20 -2.70 13.68 -1.21
CA LYS A 20 -1.78 14.49 -2.00
C LYS A 20 -2.43 15.09 -3.24
N GLY A 21 -3.70 14.80 -3.48
CA GLY A 21 -4.42 15.38 -4.59
C GLY A 21 -3.90 14.94 -5.95
N ILE A 22 -3.42 13.73 -6.05
CA ILE A 22 -2.87 13.23 -7.31
C ILE A 22 -3.79 12.15 -7.86
N SER A 23 -4.00 12.15 -9.17
CA SER A 23 -4.86 11.18 -9.80
C SER A 23 -4.11 9.87 -10.03
N LYS A 24 -4.87 8.78 -10.17
CA LYS A 24 -4.26 7.50 -10.51
C LYS A 24 -3.53 7.57 -11.84
N ASN A 25 -4.08 8.33 -12.77
CA ASN A 25 -3.46 8.48 -14.08
C ASN A 25 -2.10 9.14 -13.96
N LYS A 26 -2.02 10.18 -13.16
CA LYS A 26 -0.75 10.87 -12.97
C LYS A 26 0.25 9.98 -12.25
N LEU A 27 -0.20 9.22 -11.27
CA LEU A 27 0.67 8.28 -10.59
C LEU A 27 1.18 7.21 -11.54
N SER A 28 0.31 6.75 -12.43
CA SER A 28 0.68 5.77 -13.44
C SER A 28 1.89 6.23 -14.23
N HIS A 29 1.89 7.49 -14.65
CA HIS A 29 3.01 8.03 -15.40
C HIS A 29 4.24 8.20 -14.52
N ARG A 30 4.07 8.72 -13.33
CA ARG A 30 5.22 9.04 -12.47
C ARG A 30 5.89 7.79 -11.92
N ALA A 31 5.11 6.78 -11.57
CA ALA A 31 5.64 5.56 -10.99
C ALA A 31 5.84 4.46 -12.01
N GLU A 32 5.51 4.73 -13.27
CA GLU A 32 5.63 3.74 -14.34
C GLU A 32 4.89 2.46 -13.97
N MET A 33 3.64 2.62 -13.55
CA MET A 33 2.78 1.51 -13.17
C MET A 33 1.58 1.47 -14.09
N GLN A 34 1.08 0.26 -14.30
CA GLN A 34 -0.16 0.10 -15.03
C GLN A 34 -1.34 0.42 -14.13
N ARG A 35 -2.42 0.88 -14.74
CA ARG A 35 -3.59 1.28 -13.99
C ARG A 35 -4.16 0.12 -13.16
N THR A 36 -4.14 -1.09 -13.73
CA THR A 36 -4.61 -2.25 -13.00
C THR A 36 -3.76 -2.51 -11.77
N GLN A 37 -2.46 -2.29 -11.89
CA GLN A 37 -1.57 -2.48 -10.75
C GLN A 37 -1.86 -1.47 -9.65
N ILE A 38 -2.09 -0.22 -10.05
CA ILE A 38 -2.43 0.81 -9.08
C ILE A 38 -3.73 0.46 -8.37
N ASN A 39 -4.71 -0.03 -9.11
CA ASN A 39 -5.99 -0.41 -8.52
C ASN A 39 -5.82 -1.55 -7.53
N GLN A 40 -4.96 -2.52 -7.85
CA GLN A 40 -4.70 -3.62 -6.93
C GLN A 40 -4.07 -3.14 -5.64
N TYR A 41 -3.13 -2.20 -5.75
CA TYR A 41 -2.50 -1.64 -4.56
C TYR A 41 -3.51 -0.82 -3.75
N CYS A 42 -4.35 -0.04 -4.41
CA CYS A 42 -5.36 0.75 -3.72
C CYS A 42 -6.40 -0.13 -3.04
N ASN A 43 -6.73 -1.26 -3.64
CA ASN A 43 -7.74 -2.16 -3.10
C ASN A 43 -7.18 -3.18 -2.14
N ASN A 44 -5.87 -3.16 -1.92
CA ASN A 44 -5.21 -4.09 -1.01
C ASN A 44 -5.42 -5.54 -1.40
N THR A 45 -5.38 -5.81 -2.70
CA THR A 45 -5.51 -7.18 -3.20
C THR A 45 -4.16 -7.77 -3.58
N VAL A 46 -3.08 -7.06 -3.30
CA VAL A 46 -1.73 -7.53 -3.59
C VAL A 46 -1.23 -8.32 -2.40
N SER A 47 -0.77 -9.53 -2.63
CA SER A 47 -0.22 -10.35 -1.56
C SER A 47 1.30 -10.35 -1.54
N ARG A 48 1.93 -9.92 -2.62
CA ARG A 48 3.38 -9.85 -2.68
C ARG A 48 3.78 -8.46 -3.14
N LEU A 49 4.74 -7.88 -2.46
CA LEU A 49 5.18 -6.53 -2.75
C LEU A 49 6.53 -6.58 -3.44
N ASP A 50 6.66 -5.76 -4.47
CA ASP A 50 7.91 -5.62 -5.22
C ASP A 50 8.60 -4.36 -4.73
N THR A 51 9.82 -4.50 -4.23
CA THR A 51 10.51 -3.36 -3.64
C THR A 51 10.77 -2.27 -4.66
N ALA A 52 10.99 -2.64 -5.93
CA ALA A 52 11.20 -1.63 -6.96
C ALA A 52 9.93 -0.81 -7.17
N VAL A 53 8.77 -1.46 -7.15
CA VAL A 53 7.50 -0.76 -7.28
C VAL A 53 7.28 0.16 -6.10
N LEU A 54 7.55 -0.34 -4.89
CA LEU A 54 7.40 0.49 -3.69
C LEU A 54 8.29 1.71 -3.75
N ALA A 55 9.52 1.54 -4.22
CA ALA A 55 10.45 2.66 -4.33
C ALA A 55 9.94 3.70 -5.32
N ARG A 56 9.37 3.23 -6.44
CA ARG A 56 8.85 4.16 -7.44
C ARG A 56 7.64 4.93 -6.90
N ILE A 57 6.79 4.26 -6.15
CA ILE A 57 5.63 4.94 -5.55
C ILE A 57 6.11 5.99 -4.56
N CYS A 58 7.04 5.63 -3.69
CA CYS A 58 7.52 6.58 -2.70
C CYS A 58 8.20 7.77 -3.37
N THR A 59 8.95 7.52 -4.43
CA THR A 59 9.59 8.61 -5.17
C THR A 59 8.54 9.50 -5.84
N ALA A 60 7.55 8.87 -6.49
CA ALA A 60 6.55 9.63 -7.22
C ALA A 60 5.68 10.48 -6.31
N LEU A 61 5.42 10.00 -5.11
CA LEU A 61 4.58 10.70 -4.16
C LEU A 61 5.37 11.50 -3.12
N ASP A 62 6.69 11.38 -3.16
CA ASP A 62 7.55 12.05 -2.19
C ASP A 62 7.10 11.71 -0.78
N CYS A 63 6.97 10.42 -0.52
CA CYS A 63 6.53 9.94 0.78
C CYS A 63 7.51 8.90 1.29
N ARG A 64 7.34 8.55 2.56
CA ARG A 64 8.17 7.54 3.18
C ARG A 64 7.44 6.22 3.16
N ILE A 65 8.19 5.12 3.35
CA ILE A 65 7.57 3.80 3.30
C ILE A 65 6.52 3.65 4.40
N GLU A 66 6.73 4.26 5.55
CA GLU A 66 5.77 4.16 6.63
C GLU A 66 4.50 4.95 6.34
N ASP A 67 4.55 5.89 5.38
CA ASP A 67 3.33 6.56 4.94
C ASP A 67 2.51 5.67 4.01
N LEU A 68 3.17 4.74 3.35
CA LEU A 68 2.54 3.89 2.35
C LEU A 68 2.08 2.56 2.92
N LEU A 69 2.82 2.00 3.85
CA LEU A 69 2.53 0.69 4.42
C LEU A 69 2.30 0.80 5.90
N GLU A 70 1.39 -0.02 6.40
CA GLU A 70 1.08 -0.04 7.81
C GLU A 70 0.87 -1.47 8.25
N PHE A 71 1.46 -1.84 9.37
CA PHE A 71 1.17 -3.13 9.97
C PHE A 71 -0.05 -2.98 10.86
N VAL A 72 -1.07 -3.78 10.58
CA VAL A 72 -2.28 -3.80 11.38
C VAL A 72 -2.28 -5.07 12.20
N PRO A 73 -2.10 -4.97 13.51
CA PRO A 73 -2.03 -6.19 14.31
C PRO A 73 -3.39 -6.86 14.41
N CYS A 74 -3.35 -8.12 14.71
CA CYS A 74 -4.57 -8.86 14.95
C CYS A 74 -5.27 -8.27 16.16
N ASP A 75 -6.58 -8.06 16.03
CA ASP A 75 -7.35 -7.48 17.09
C ASP A 75 -7.82 -8.53 18.08
N GLU A 76 -7.04 -9.54 18.24
CA GLU A 76 -7.36 -10.64 19.12
C GLU A 76 -7.10 -10.23 20.52
N THR A 77 -8.11 -9.99 21.28
CA THR A 77 -7.85 -9.50 22.60
C THR A 77 -7.90 -10.53 23.61
N SER A 78 -8.12 -11.64 23.34
CA SER A 78 -8.26 -12.56 24.30
C SER A 78 -7.39 -12.59 25.30
N ASP A 79 -7.34 -12.44 25.66
CA ASP A 79 -6.76 -12.57 26.47
C ASP A 79 -6.90 -12.94 27.08
#